data_1f1b9256067bb93be873fe1b57a8312c
#
_entry.id   1f1b9256067bb93be873fe1b57a8312c
#
_cell.length_a   1.000
_cell.length_b   1.000
_cell.length_c   1.000
_cell.angle_alpha   90.00
_cell.angle_beta   90.00
_cell.angle_gamma   90.00
#
_symmetry.space_group_name_H-M   'P 1'
#
loop_
_entity.id
_entity.type
_entity.pdbx_description
1 polymer ?
#
loop_
_entity_poly.entity_id
_entity_poly.type
_entity_poly.pdbx_seq_one_letter_code
_entity_poly.pdbx_strand_id
1 'polypeptide(L)'
;MRVSRRWFTTAAATALSVAAWGCNDGTPSVETSTAEAKVTGTVKVNGKPMTSGTVTLDPSNYRGTNAGQRTGQIKSDGTYEVTTLVGRNQVRVNGPEMIKNPGLGYANNTIDVPSGGMTYDIVLPPPNTPKSN
;
A
#
# COMPACT_ATOMS: atom_id res chain seq x y z
N MET A 1 14.69 -33.20 -77.55
CA MET A 1 15.17 -32.45 -76.33
C MET A 1 14.10 -31.54 -75.86
N ARG A 2 13.48 -31.84 -74.74
CA ARG A 2 12.38 -31.04 -74.16
C ARG A 2 12.87 -30.44 -72.85
N VAL A 3 12.98 -29.12 -72.81
CA VAL A 3 13.35 -28.37 -71.65
C VAL A 3 12.07 -28.05 -70.94
N SER A 4 11.84 -28.62 -69.75
CA SER A 4 10.71 -28.30 -68.87
C SER A 4 11.11 -27.16 -67.97
N ARG A 5 10.45 -26.03 -68.15
CA ARG A 5 10.55 -24.84 -67.24
C ARG A 5 9.65 -25.07 -66.01
N ARG A 6 10.26 -25.30 -64.86
CA ARG A 6 9.57 -25.34 -63.59
C ARG A 6 9.46 -23.92 -63.03
N TRP A 7 8.27 -23.42 -62.93
CA TRP A 7 7.93 -22.16 -62.29
C TRP A 7 7.86 -22.39 -60.80
N PHE A 8 8.72 -21.72 -60.06
CA PHE A 8 8.59 -21.65 -58.60
C PHE A 8 7.78 -20.42 -58.26
N THR A 9 6.57 -20.62 -57.80
CA THR A 9 5.75 -19.55 -57.18
C THR A 9 6.13 -19.44 -55.73
N THR A 10 6.86 -18.36 -55.41
CA THR A 10 7.14 -17.95 -54.03
C THR A 10 5.91 -17.29 -53.45
N ALA A 11 5.22 -17.99 -52.53
CA ALA A 11 4.16 -17.41 -51.73
C ALA A 11 4.79 -16.61 -50.56
N ALA A 12 4.68 -15.29 -50.61
CA ALA A 12 5.07 -14.42 -49.51
C ALA A 12 3.98 -14.47 -48.44
N ALA A 13 4.24 -15.12 -47.30
CA ALA A 13 3.40 -15.09 -46.12
C ALA A 13 3.69 -13.81 -45.34
N THR A 14 2.78 -12.84 -45.44
CA THR A 14 2.84 -11.61 -44.65
C THR A 14 2.26 -11.93 -43.25
N ALA A 15 3.13 -12.08 -42.26
CA ALA A 15 2.73 -12.21 -40.87
C ALA A 15 2.29 -10.81 -40.32
N LEU A 16 0.99 -10.61 -40.13
CA LEU A 16 0.47 -9.48 -39.38
C LEU A 16 0.75 -9.72 -37.90
N SER A 17 1.75 -9.05 -37.36
CA SER A 17 1.98 -8.92 -35.91
C SER A 17 1.00 -7.92 -35.35
N VAL A 18 -0.09 -8.40 -34.75
CA VAL A 18 -0.99 -7.59 -33.93
C VAL A 18 -0.28 -7.28 -32.62
N ALA A 19 0.28 -6.08 -32.52
CA ALA A 19 0.74 -5.54 -31.23
C ALA A 19 -0.52 -5.25 -30.39
N ALA A 20 -0.86 -6.15 -29.47
CA ALA A 20 -1.83 -5.88 -28.43
C ALA A 20 -1.25 -4.82 -27.50
N TRP A 21 -1.61 -3.58 -27.71
CA TRP A 21 -1.39 -2.50 -26.74
C TRP A 21 -2.36 -2.76 -25.60
N GLY A 22 -1.87 -3.42 -24.55
CA GLY A 22 -2.62 -3.58 -23.31
C GLY A 22 -2.89 -2.19 -22.76
N CYS A 23 -4.15 -1.76 -22.80
CA CYS A 23 -4.63 -0.65 -22.00
C CYS A 23 -4.40 -1.03 -20.54
N ASN A 24 -3.39 -0.44 -19.93
CA ASN A 24 -3.26 -0.43 -18.48
C ASN A 24 -4.31 0.58 -17.99
N ASP A 25 -5.55 0.08 -17.81
CA ASP A 25 -6.60 0.85 -17.16
C ASP A 25 -6.09 1.21 -15.78
N GLY A 26 -5.75 2.48 -15.57
CA GLY A 26 -5.19 3.00 -14.31
C GLY A 26 -6.15 2.89 -13.10
N THR A 27 -7.00 1.89 -13.10
CA THR A 27 -7.79 1.51 -11.93
C THR A 27 -6.84 0.89 -10.90
N PRO A 28 -6.78 1.45 -9.68
CA PRO A 28 -5.98 0.85 -8.61
C PRO A 28 -6.40 -0.62 -8.46
N SER A 29 -5.44 -1.54 -8.61
CA SER A 29 -5.71 -2.95 -8.35
C SER A 29 -6.16 -3.09 -6.91
N VAL A 30 -7.38 -3.59 -6.70
CA VAL A 30 -7.84 -3.93 -5.35
C VAL A 30 -7.04 -5.15 -4.91
N GLU A 31 -6.16 -4.94 -3.94
CA GLU A 31 -5.40 -6.04 -3.37
C GLU A 31 -6.35 -7.00 -2.66
N THR A 32 -6.39 -8.26 -3.09
CA THR A 32 -7.24 -9.31 -2.53
C THR A 32 -6.44 -10.35 -1.74
N SER A 33 -5.15 -10.13 -1.56
CA SER A 33 -4.28 -11.02 -0.81
C SER A 33 -4.75 -11.17 0.64
N THR A 34 -4.72 -12.38 1.16
CA THR A 34 -4.89 -12.69 2.58
C THR A 34 -3.55 -12.86 3.28
N ALA A 35 -2.43 -12.63 2.59
CA ALA A 35 -1.11 -12.68 3.16
C ALA A 35 -0.95 -11.57 4.20
N GLU A 36 -0.33 -11.92 5.32
CA GLU A 36 -0.03 -10.98 6.40
C GLU A 36 1.44 -10.56 6.37
N ALA A 37 1.69 -9.33 6.76
CA ALA A 37 3.03 -8.77 6.86
C ALA A 37 3.15 -7.87 8.10
N LYS A 38 4.37 -7.78 8.62
CA LYS A 38 4.67 -7.01 9.82
C LYS A 38 5.02 -5.56 9.47
N VAL A 39 4.39 -4.62 10.15
CA VAL A 39 4.72 -3.19 10.11
C VAL A 39 5.27 -2.78 11.46
N THR A 40 6.45 -2.19 11.47
CA THR A 40 7.09 -1.64 12.65
C THR A 40 7.40 -0.17 12.44
N GLY A 41 7.71 0.55 13.51
CA GLY A 41 8.11 1.96 13.39
C GLY A 41 8.02 2.71 14.71
N THR A 42 8.12 4.02 14.63
CA THR A 42 8.00 4.93 15.77
C THR A 42 6.84 5.89 15.56
N VAL A 43 6.23 6.33 16.66
CA VAL A 43 5.21 7.39 16.65
C VAL A 43 5.75 8.61 17.37
N LYS A 44 5.78 9.75 16.69
CA LYS A 44 6.18 11.05 17.24
C LYS A 44 5.03 12.05 17.14
N VAL A 45 4.79 12.76 18.23
CA VAL A 45 3.81 13.86 18.30
C VAL A 45 4.54 15.14 18.66
N ASN A 46 4.44 16.15 17.80
CA ASN A 46 5.15 17.43 17.97
C ASN A 46 6.68 17.24 18.19
N GLY A 47 7.27 16.27 17.48
CA GLY A 47 8.69 15.96 17.57
C GLY A 47 9.12 15.09 18.75
N LYS A 48 8.19 14.72 19.65
CA LYS A 48 8.46 13.86 20.82
C LYS A 48 7.91 12.46 20.63
N PRO A 49 8.61 11.40 21.04
CA PRO A 49 8.08 10.05 21.02
C PRO A 49 6.78 9.95 21.83
N MET A 50 5.79 9.27 21.30
CA MET A 50 4.56 8.97 22.01
C MET A 50 4.80 7.77 22.94
N THR A 51 4.51 7.89 24.21
CA THR A 51 4.88 6.89 25.22
C THR A 51 3.78 5.89 25.56
N SER A 52 2.58 6.09 24.99
CA SER A 52 1.43 5.20 25.19
C SER A 52 0.37 5.44 24.13
N GLY A 53 -0.43 4.43 23.84
CA GLY A 53 -1.50 4.49 22.85
C GLY A 53 -1.50 3.29 21.93
N THR A 54 -2.16 3.42 20.80
CA THR A 54 -2.32 2.35 19.81
C THR A 54 -2.16 2.87 18.39
N VAL A 55 -1.57 2.04 17.55
CA VAL A 55 -1.59 2.21 16.09
C VAL A 55 -2.54 1.17 15.53
N THR A 56 -3.52 1.61 14.76
CA THR A 56 -4.48 0.76 14.06
C THR A 56 -4.22 0.82 12.58
N LEU A 57 -4.08 -0.33 11.95
CA LEU A 57 -4.02 -0.53 10.51
C LEU A 57 -5.34 -1.14 10.04
N ASP A 58 -6.00 -0.44 9.12
CA ASP A 58 -7.28 -0.86 8.55
C ASP A 58 -7.06 -1.24 7.08
N PRO A 59 -7.02 -2.55 6.77
CA PRO A 59 -6.83 -3.00 5.40
C PRO A 59 -7.99 -2.55 4.53
N SER A 60 -7.70 -1.83 3.45
CA SER A 60 -8.69 -1.45 2.44
C SER A 60 -9.13 -2.63 1.58
N ASN A 61 -8.62 -3.82 1.87
CA ASN A 61 -8.95 -5.08 1.21
C ASN A 61 -10.24 -5.68 1.78
N TYR A 62 -11.37 -5.07 1.47
CA TYR A 62 -12.69 -5.50 1.95
C TYR A 62 -13.20 -6.82 1.32
N ARG A 63 -12.49 -7.36 0.32
CA ARG A 63 -12.82 -8.66 -0.31
C ARG A 63 -12.13 -9.85 0.37
N GLY A 64 -11.16 -9.59 1.25
CA GLY A 64 -10.55 -10.62 2.08
C GLY A 64 -11.48 -11.03 3.22
N THR A 65 -11.59 -12.32 3.47
CA THR A 65 -12.46 -12.91 4.51
C THR A 65 -12.09 -12.49 5.94
N ASN A 66 -10.96 -11.82 6.15
CA ASN A 66 -10.45 -11.35 7.44
C ASN A 66 -9.91 -9.92 7.37
N ALA A 67 -10.60 -9.05 6.65
CA ALA A 67 -10.20 -7.64 6.48
C ALA A 67 -10.48 -6.76 7.72
N GLY A 68 -10.49 -7.34 8.91
CA GLY A 68 -10.67 -6.57 10.15
C GLY A 68 -9.47 -5.69 10.48
N GLN A 69 -9.73 -4.63 11.24
CA GLN A 69 -8.68 -3.73 11.74
C GLN A 69 -7.66 -4.49 12.59
N ARG A 70 -6.40 -4.14 12.44
CA ARG A 70 -5.28 -4.67 13.23
C ARG A 70 -4.71 -3.57 14.10
N THR A 71 -4.50 -3.85 15.37
CA THR A 71 -4.06 -2.85 16.33
C THR A 71 -2.82 -3.32 17.08
N GLY A 72 -1.83 -2.44 17.18
CA GLY A 72 -0.62 -2.64 17.98
C GLY A 72 -0.48 -1.56 19.05
N GLN A 73 0.10 -1.93 20.19
CA GLN A 73 0.38 -1.02 21.28
C GLN A 73 1.64 -0.19 21.00
N ILE A 74 1.60 1.09 21.37
CA ILE A 74 2.78 1.96 21.37
C ILE A 74 3.50 1.75 22.71
N LYS A 75 4.78 1.39 22.62
CA LYS A 75 5.65 1.19 23.79
C LYS A 75 6.13 2.52 24.36
N SER A 76 6.69 2.48 25.57
CA SER A 76 7.19 3.67 26.26
C SER A 76 8.32 4.42 25.53
N ASP A 77 9.01 3.75 24.62
CA ASP A 77 10.04 4.33 23.75
C ASP A 77 9.49 4.93 22.44
N GLY A 78 8.18 4.84 22.23
CA GLY A 78 7.49 5.31 21.02
C GLY A 78 7.45 4.30 19.89
N THR A 79 8.00 3.12 20.05
CA THR A 79 7.96 2.07 19.02
C THR A 79 6.63 1.34 19.00
N TYR A 80 6.27 0.81 17.84
CA TYR A 80 5.10 -0.04 17.67
C TYR A 80 5.37 -1.21 16.71
N GLU A 81 4.55 -2.23 16.80
CA GLU A 81 4.54 -3.36 15.89
C GLU A 81 3.10 -3.81 15.65
N VAL A 82 2.71 -3.97 14.39
CA VAL A 82 1.40 -4.46 13.96
C VAL A 82 1.57 -5.45 12.82
N THR A 83 0.92 -6.61 12.92
CA THR A 83 0.77 -7.52 11.78
C THR A 83 -0.55 -7.23 11.09
N THR A 84 -0.51 -6.96 9.79
CA THR A 84 -1.68 -6.61 8.98
C THR A 84 -1.66 -7.31 7.63
N LEU A 85 -2.72 -7.18 6.86
CA LEU A 85 -2.75 -7.71 5.49
C LEU A 85 -1.86 -6.88 4.55
N VAL A 86 -1.22 -7.57 3.61
CA VAL A 86 -0.47 -6.99 2.50
C VAL A 86 -1.38 -6.08 1.67
N GLY A 87 -0.83 -4.99 1.15
CA GLY A 87 -1.53 -4.02 0.33
C GLY A 87 -1.92 -2.76 1.09
N ARG A 88 -2.91 -2.05 0.59
CA ARG A 88 -3.29 -0.74 1.10
C ARG A 88 -3.94 -0.83 2.47
N ASN A 89 -3.39 -0.09 3.43
CA ASN A 89 -3.87 0.02 4.80
C ASN A 89 -4.05 1.48 5.19
N GLN A 90 -5.17 1.82 5.83
CA GLN A 90 -5.36 3.12 6.45
C GLN A 90 -4.77 3.10 7.86
N VAL A 91 -3.93 4.08 8.18
CA VAL A 91 -3.24 4.19 9.48
C VAL A 91 -3.98 5.15 10.37
N ARG A 92 -4.26 4.74 11.61
CA ARG A 92 -4.82 5.58 12.67
C ARG A 92 -4.01 5.45 13.94
N VAL A 93 -3.84 6.56 14.63
CA VAL A 93 -3.17 6.60 15.93
C VAL A 93 -4.19 7.08 16.98
N ASN A 94 -4.26 6.38 18.10
CA ASN A 94 -5.08 6.75 19.24
C ASN A 94 -4.22 6.80 20.50
N GLY A 95 -4.52 7.74 21.38
CA GLY A 95 -3.83 7.87 22.66
C GLY A 95 -4.08 9.21 23.33
N PRO A 96 -3.45 9.46 24.49
CA PRO A 96 -3.71 10.65 25.31
C PRO A 96 -3.52 11.98 24.56
N GLU A 97 -2.57 12.02 23.62
CA GLU A 97 -2.29 13.23 22.83
C GLU A 97 -3.42 13.58 21.87
N MET A 98 -4.14 12.55 21.34
CA MET A 98 -5.28 12.71 20.44
C MET A 98 -6.53 13.17 21.20
N ILE A 99 -6.64 12.80 22.48
CA ILE A 99 -7.74 13.29 23.35
C ILE A 99 -7.60 14.79 23.56
N LYS A 100 -6.37 15.29 23.77
CA LYS A 100 -6.08 16.72 23.92
C LYS A 100 -6.21 17.50 22.62
N ASN A 101 -5.88 16.87 21.49
CA ASN A 101 -5.88 17.46 20.17
C ASN A 101 -6.52 16.49 19.16
N PRO A 102 -7.85 16.41 19.08
CA PRO A 102 -8.55 15.43 18.25
C PRO A 102 -8.16 15.48 16.75
N GLY A 103 -7.81 16.67 16.26
CA GLY A 103 -7.36 16.84 14.86
C GLY A 103 -6.08 16.09 14.49
N LEU A 104 -5.26 15.72 15.47
CA LEU A 104 -4.02 14.95 15.20
C LEU A 104 -4.29 13.50 14.79
N GLY A 105 -5.37 12.89 15.31
CA GLY A 105 -5.71 11.48 15.03
C GLY A 105 -6.32 11.25 13.65
N TYR A 106 -6.73 12.30 12.96
CA TYR A 106 -7.37 12.23 11.63
C TYR A 106 -6.40 12.45 10.47
N ALA A 107 -5.10 12.36 10.70
CA ALA A 107 -4.17 12.31 9.59
C ALA A 107 -4.49 11.08 8.74
N ASN A 108 -5.11 11.30 7.56
CA ASN A 108 -5.43 10.25 6.59
C ASN A 108 -4.13 9.71 5.98
N ASN A 109 -3.40 8.95 6.75
CA ASN A 109 -2.21 8.27 6.29
C ASN A 109 -2.61 6.91 5.73
N THR A 110 -2.41 6.73 4.44
CA THR A 110 -2.56 5.43 3.78
C THR A 110 -1.17 4.93 3.43
N ILE A 111 -0.89 3.67 3.73
CA ILE A 111 0.36 2.99 3.39
C ILE A 111 0.07 1.75 2.55
N ASP A 112 1.03 1.39 1.72
CA ASP A 112 1.01 0.13 0.95
C ASP A 112 1.99 -0.84 1.59
N VAL A 113 1.48 -1.90 2.21
CA VAL A 113 2.27 -2.88 2.96
C VAL A 113 2.74 -3.99 2.02
N PRO A 114 4.06 -4.12 1.77
CA PRO A 114 4.59 -5.19 0.93
C PRO A 114 4.58 -6.54 1.67
N SER A 115 4.67 -7.63 0.92
CA SER A 115 4.68 -9.01 1.47
C SER A 115 5.83 -9.30 2.44
N GLY A 116 6.93 -8.54 2.35
CA GLY A 116 8.07 -8.65 3.27
C GLY A 116 7.94 -7.83 4.55
N GLY A 117 6.83 -7.09 4.73
CA GLY A 117 6.69 -6.12 5.81
C GLY A 117 7.47 -4.82 5.54
N MET A 118 7.32 -3.85 6.44
CA MET A 118 7.98 -2.56 6.30
C MET A 118 8.20 -1.86 7.64
N THR A 119 9.09 -0.87 7.64
CA THR A 119 9.19 0.10 8.72
C THR A 119 8.49 1.39 8.29
N TYR A 120 7.57 1.88 9.12
CA TYR A 120 6.82 3.09 8.86
C TYR A 120 6.78 3.98 10.11
N ASP A 121 7.46 5.13 10.05
CA ASP A 121 7.48 6.11 11.14
C ASP A 121 6.34 7.11 10.97
N ILE A 122 5.59 7.31 12.04
CA ILE A 122 4.42 8.20 12.07
C ILE A 122 4.81 9.49 12.78
N VAL A 123 4.69 10.61 12.07
CA VAL A 123 4.94 11.96 12.61
C VAL A 123 3.66 12.75 12.59
N LEU A 124 3.22 13.25 13.73
CA LEU A 124 2.01 14.03 13.89
C LEU A 124 2.33 15.40 14.50
N PRO A 125 1.73 16.51 13.99
CA PRO A 125 1.02 16.58 12.72
C PRO A 125 1.91 16.25 11.53
N PRO A 126 1.35 15.86 10.38
CA PRO A 126 2.14 15.67 9.16
C PRO A 126 2.93 16.93 8.83
N PRO A 127 4.14 16.82 8.24
CA PRO A 127 5.07 17.95 8.08
C PRO A 127 4.53 19.12 7.21
N ASN A 128 3.43 18.94 6.49
CA ASN A 128 2.83 19.96 5.62
C ASN A 128 1.43 20.41 6.05
N THR A 129 1.02 20.16 7.29
CA THR A 129 -0.27 20.67 7.76
C THR A 129 -0.15 22.16 8.09
N PRO A 130 -0.91 23.09 7.44
CA PRO A 130 -0.93 24.49 7.82
C PRO A 130 -1.36 24.59 9.29
N LYS A 131 -0.61 25.36 10.09
CA LYS A 131 -1.03 25.66 11.46
C LYS A 131 -2.30 26.49 11.36
N SER A 132 -3.41 25.99 11.88
CA SER A 132 -4.61 26.81 12.07
C SER A 132 -4.28 27.84 13.15
N ASN A 133 -4.32 29.10 12.78
CA ASN A 133 -4.27 30.22 13.72
C ASN A 133 -5.58 30.28 14.52
#